data_7b06e61dea4d93395b19b1a34f7a0012
#
_entry.id   7b06e61dea4d93395b19b1a34f7a0012
#
_cell.length_a   1.000
_cell.length_b   1.000
_cell.length_c   1.000
_cell.angle_alpha   90.00
_cell.angle_beta   90.00
_cell.angle_gamma   90.00
#
_symmetry.space_group_name_H-M   'P 1'
#
loop_
_entity.id
_entity.type
_entity.pdbx_description
1 polymer ?
#
loop_
_entity_poly.entity_id
_entity_poly.type
_entity_poly.pdbx_seq_one_letter_code
_entity_poly.pdbx_strand_id
1 'polypeptide(L)'
;MSTELKKFVMWGSYCENVLEKRVPFRQAHLDNLKALHEAKSLLTVGPTQDLTKVFAVYAALNVAAAKQLVESDPYWQNGIWTDYEIHEWIQVY
;
A
#
# COMPACT_ATOMS: atom_id res chain seq x y z
N MET A 1 -12.54 24.50 -7.48
CA MET A 1 -12.03 23.50 -6.56
C MET A 1 -11.15 22.52 -7.29
N SER A 2 -9.97 22.28 -6.77
CA SER A 2 -9.07 21.30 -7.36
C SER A 2 -9.52 19.89 -6.98
N THR A 3 -9.72 19.03 -8.00
CA THR A 3 -9.93 17.61 -7.80
C THR A 3 -8.63 16.85 -8.09
N GLU A 4 -7.51 17.57 -8.12
CA GLU A 4 -6.22 17.01 -8.46
C GLU A 4 -5.75 16.03 -7.39
N LEU A 5 -5.40 14.82 -7.83
CA LEU A 5 -4.85 13.81 -6.93
C LEU A 5 -3.40 14.13 -6.61
N LYS A 6 -3.04 13.94 -5.36
CA LYS A 6 -1.68 14.03 -4.86
C LYS A 6 -1.10 12.64 -4.75
N LYS A 7 0.22 12.55 -4.73
CA LYS A 7 0.91 11.28 -4.57
C LYS A 7 1.40 11.13 -3.15
N PHE A 8 1.28 9.92 -2.62
CA PHE A 8 1.71 9.59 -1.26
C PHE A 8 2.57 8.34 -1.31
N VAL A 9 3.76 8.43 -0.74
CA VAL A 9 4.64 7.27 -0.60
C VAL A 9 4.34 6.59 0.72
N MET A 10 4.24 5.27 0.68
CA MET A 10 4.05 4.44 1.86
C MET A 10 5.26 3.52 2.01
N TRP A 11 5.75 3.44 3.23
CA TRP A 11 6.85 2.55 3.61
C TRP A 11 6.42 1.78 4.85
N GLY A 12 6.34 0.46 4.73
CA GLY A 12 5.81 -0.37 5.81
C GLY A 12 6.68 -1.59 6.08
N SER A 13 6.32 -2.31 7.13
CA SER A 13 7.03 -3.51 7.55
C SER A 13 6.14 -4.73 7.42
N TYR A 14 6.75 -5.87 7.09
CA TYR A 14 6.09 -7.17 7.13
C TYR A 14 6.27 -7.83 8.50
N CYS A 15 5.32 -8.71 8.82
CA CYS A 15 5.42 -9.55 10.01
C CYS A 15 6.52 -10.61 9.85
N GLU A 16 6.90 -11.22 10.96
CA GLU A 16 7.77 -12.40 10.94
C GLU A 16 7.05 -13.58 10.28
N ASN A 17 7.80 -14.47 9.64
CA ASN A 17 7.28 -15.64 8.93
C ASN A 17 6.23 -15.27 7.87
N VAL A 18 6.46 -14.17 7.16
CA VAL A 18 5.50 -13.61 6.21
C VAL A 18 5.11 -14.61 5.12
N LEU A 19 6.05 -15.43 4.65
CA LEU A 19 5.78 -16.40 3.58
C LEU A 19 4.71 -17.41 3.96
N GLU A 20 4.65 -17.79 5.24
CA GLU A 20 3.62 -18.69 5.75
C GLU A 20 2.35 -17.93 6.12
N LYS A 21 2.51 -16.82 6.85
CA LYS A 21 1.36 -16.10 7.40
C LYS A 21 0.51 -15.42 6.34
N ARG A 22 1.10 -15.01 5.23
CA ARG A 22 0.36 -14.33 4.15
C ARG A 22 -0.53 -15.27 3.32
N VAL A 23 -0.27 -16.58 3.37
CA VAL A 23 -0.92 -17.54 2.48
C VAL A 23 -2.45 -17.41 2.43
N PRO A 24 -3.16 -17.35 3.58
CA PRO A 24 -4.63 -17.24 3.53
C PRO A 24 -5.14 -15.91 2.95
N PHE A 25 -4.30 -14.88 2.93
CA PHE A 25 -4.71 -13.52 2.55
C PHE A 25 -4.12 -13.07 1.22
N ARG A 26 -3.22 -13.86 0.65
CA ARG A 26 -2.44 -13.44 -0.52
C ARG A 26 -3.32 -13.14 -1.73
N GLN A 27 -4.26 -14.01 -2.04
CA GLN A 27 -5.10 -13.80 -3.22
C GLN A 27 -5.97 -12.54 -3.07
N ALA A 28 -6.60 -12.36 -1.90
CA ALA A 28 -7.40 -11.16 -1.64
C ALA A 28 -6.54 -9.89 -1.70
N HIS A 29 -5.31 -9.94 -1.18
CA HIS A 29 -4.36 -8.84 -1.25
C HIS A 29 -4.02 -8.49 -2.71
N LEU A 30 -3.67 -9.48 -3.51
CA LEU A 30 -3.33 -9.25 -4.92
C LEU A 30 -4.52 -8.72 -5.71
N ASP A 31 -5.72 -9.22 -5.44
CA ASP A 31 -6.96 -8.74 -6.06
C ASP A 31 -7.21 -7.28 -5.69
N ASN A 32 -7.00 -6.91 -4.42
CA ASN A 32 -7.15 -5.54 -3.96
C ASN A 32 -6.13 -4.60 -4.64
N LEU A 33 -4.87 -5.01 -4.71
CA LEU A 33 -3.84 -4.22 -5.38
C LEU A 33 -4.17 -4.02 -6.85
N LYS A 34 -4.63 -5.06 -7.52
CA LYS A 34 -5.02 -4.98 -8.93
C LYS A 34 -6.16 -3.99 -9.14
N ALA A 35 -7.20 -4.07 -8.30
CA ALA A 35 -8.34 -3.17 -8.39
C ALA A 35 -7.92 -1.71 -8.17
N LEU A 36 -7.08 -1.45 -7.17
CA LEU A 36 -6.58 -0.10 -6.91
C LEU A 36 -5.69 0.41 -8.05
N HIS A 37 -4.88 -0.46 -8.63
CA HIS A 37 -4.02 -0.10 -9.74
C HIS A 37 -4.85 0.25 -10.99
N GLU A 38 -5.85 -0.56 -11.30
CA GLU A 38 -6.76 -0.29 -12.43
C GLU A 38 -7.55 1.00 -12.21
N ALA A 39 -7.91 1.32 -10.97
CA ALA A 39 -8.58 2.57 -10.62
C ALA A 39 -7.64 3.77 -10.57
N LYS A 40 -6.33 3.56 -10.77
CA LYS A 40 -5.28 4.59 -10.69
C LYS A 40 -5.12 5.19 -9.30
N SER A 41 -5.59 4.50 -8.28
CA SER A 41 -5.38 4.87 -6.89
C SER A 41 -4.06 4.33 -6.33
N LEU A 42 -3.50 3.32 -6.99
CA LEU A 42 -2.21 2.75 -6.65
C LEU A 42 -1.32 2.81 -7.89
N LEU A 43 -0.22 3.52 -7.81
CA LEU A 43 0.67 3.71 -8.96
C LEU A 43 1.71 2.61 -9.06
N THR A 44 2.25 2.19 -7.92
CA THR A 44 3.22 1.11 -7.83
C THR A 44 3.25 0.55 -6.42
N VAL A 45 3.67 -0.71 -6.30
CA VAL A 45 3.79 -1.39 -5.01
C VAL A 45 4.73 -2.59 -5.15
N GLY A 46 5.46 -2.88 -4.11
CA GLY A 46 6.28 -4.09 -4.09
C GLY A 46 7.01 -4.25 -2.77
N PRO A 47 7.38 -5.50 -2.46
CA PRO A 47 8.20 -5.79 -1.28
C PRO A 47 9.68 -5.58 -1.59
N THR A 48 10.48 -5.40 -0.54
CA THR A 48 11.92 -5.56 -0.66
C THR A 48 12.26 -7.02 -0.89
N GLN A 49 13.42 -7.29 -1.45
CA GLN A 49 13.82 -8.65 -1.78
C GLN A 49 13.84 -9.56 -0.55
N ASP A 50 14.21 -9.03 0.61
CA ASP A 50 14.27 -9.79 1.85
C ASP A 50 12.90 -9.94 2.53
N LEU A 51 11.84 -9.37 1.95
CA LEU A 51 10.47 -9.43 2.47
C LEU A 51 10.32 -8.83 3.88
N THR A 52 11.14 -7.84 4.22
CA THR A 52 11.01 -7.15 5.50
C THR A 52 10.22 -5.85 5.37
N LYS A 53 10.22 -5.23 4.20
CA LYS A 53 9.58 -3.95 3.96
C LYS A 53 8.73 -3.97 2.70
N VAL A 54 7.73 -3.09 2.67
CA VAL A 54 6.89 -2.84 1.50
C VAL A 54 6.98 -1.35 1.15
N PHE A 55 7.01 -1.06 -0.14
CA PHE A 55 6.97 0.31 -0.66
C PHE A 55 5.79 0.42 -1.63
N ALA A 56 5.06 1.53 -1.54
CA ALA A 56 3.97 1.81 -2.46
C ALA A 56 3.82 3.29 -2.69
N VAL A 57 3.25 3.65 -3.84
CA VAL A 57 2.85 5.03 -4.14
C VAL A 57 1.35 5.03 -4.45
N TYR A 58 0.60 5.76 -3.65
CA TYR A 58 -0.85 5.92 -3.80
C TYR A 58 -1.17 7.29 -4.37
N ALA A 59 -2.28 7.39 -5.09
CA ALA A 59 -2.84 8.67 -5.53
C ALA A 59 -4.16 8.91 -4.79
N ALA A 60 -4.27 10.06 -4.11
CA ALA A 60 -5.43 10.37 -3.29
C ALA A 60 -5.57 11.89 -3.14
N LEU A 61 -6.74 12.34 -2.70
CA LEU A 61 -7.00 13.77 -2.52
C LEU A 61 -6.26 14.36 -1.31
N ASN A 62 -6.04 13.54 -0.28
CA ASN A 62 -5.38 13.97 0.95
C ASN A 62 -4.80 12.76 1.68
N VAL A 63 -4.06 13.02 2.74
CA VAL A 63 -3.38 11.95 3.49
C VAL A 63 -4.38 11.00 4.14
N ALA A 64 -5.53 11.49 4.60
CA ALA A 64 -6.54 10.62 5.22
C ALA A 64 -7.08 9.60 4.22
N ALA A 65 -7.35 10.05 2.99
CA ALA A 65 -7.78 9.15 1.91
C ALA A 65 -6.69 8.14 1.55
N ALA A 66 -5.43 8.57 1.51
CA ALA A 66 -4.31 7.66 1.24
C ALA A 66 -4.18 6.59 2.32
N LYS A 67 -4.32 6.97 3.59
CA LYS A 67 -4.31 6.01 4.71
C LYS A 67 -5.43 4.98 4.59
N GLN A 68 -6.62 5.42 4.18
CA GLN A 68 -7.74 4.49 3.97
C GLN A 68 -7.42 3.46 2.89
N LEU A 69 -6.72 3.86 1.84
CA LEU A 69 -6.30 2.92 0.80
C LEU A 69 -5.34 1.86 1.35
N VAL A 70 -4.36 2.28 2.15
CA VAL A 70 -3.42 1.34 2.79
C VAL A 70 -4.18 0.39 3.70
N GLU A 71 -5.06 0.93 4.55
CA GLU A 71 -5.74 0.16 5.59
C GLU A 71 -6.89 -0.69 5.07
N SER A 72 -7.29 -0.49 3.82
CA SER A 72 -8.25 -1.37 3.15
C SER A 72 -7.63 -2.68 2.69
N ASP A 73 -6.31 -2.78 2.71
CA ASP A 73 -5.63 -3.97 2.22
C ASP A 73 -5.77 -5.13 3.21
N PRO A 74 -6.11 -6.34 2.72
CA PRO A 74 -6.15 -7.52 3.59
C PRO A 74 -4.88 -7.79 4.37
N TYR A 75 -3.71 -7.43 3.84
CA TYR A 75 -2.45 -7.58 4.57
C TYR A 75 -2.39 -6.66 5.79
N TRP A 76 -2.87 -5.43 5.67
CA TRP A 76 -2.95 -4.56 6.84
C TRP A 76 -3.97 -5.08 7.86
N GLN A 77 -5.13 -5.46 7.37
CA GLN A 77 -6.24 -5.91 8.24
C GLN A 77 -5.91 -7.18 9.01
N ASN A 78 -4.99 -7.98 8.51
CA ASN A 78 -4.65 -9.27 9.09
C ASN A 78 -3.23 -9.33 9.67
N GLY A 79 -2.60 -8.18 9.88
CA GLY A 79 -1.30 -8.10 10.53
C GLY A 79 -0.12 -8.62 9.72
N ILE A 80 -0.28 -8.80 8.42
CA ILE A 80 0.83 -9.14 7.53
C ILE A 80 1.73 -7.91 7.34
N TRP A 81 1.12 -6.73 7.15
CA TRP A 81 1.80 -5.45 7.31
C TRP A 81 1.62 -5.04 8.78
N THR A 82 2.70 -4.83 9.49
CA THR A 82 2.67 -4.58 10.95
C THR A 82 2.67 -3.12 11.31
N ASP A 83 3.26 -2.29 10.45
CA ASP A 83 3.30 -0.84 10.60
C ASP A 83 3.50 -0.22 9.23
N TYR A 84 3.25 1.07 9.14
CA TYR A 84 3.60 1.84 7.95
C TYR A 84 3.71 3.32 8.31
N GLU A 85 4.49 4.03 7.50
CA GLU A 85 4.46 5.48 7.47
C GLU A 85 4.04 5.92 6.07
N ILE A 86 3.46 7.11 5.97
CA ILE A 86 2.96 7.64 4.71
C ILE A 86 3.24 9.14 4.65
N HIS A 87 3.73 9.60 3.49
CA HIS A 87 4.11 10.99 3.29
C HIS A 87 3.65 11.46 1.92
N GLU A 88 3.16 12.69 1.86
CA GLU A 88 2.91 13.33 0.58
C GLU A 88 4.24 13.48 -0.15
N TRP A 89 4.25 13.16 -1.44
CA TRP A 89 5.48 13.09 -2.22
C TRP A 89 5.37 13.94 -3.47
N ILE A 90 6.38 14.74 -3.70
CA ILE A 90 6.49 15.56 -4.89
C ILE A 90 7.43 14.87 -5.87
N GLN A 91 6.84 14.31 -6.91
CA GLN A 91 7.61 13.65 -7.97
C GLN A 91 8.27 14.71 -8.84
N VAL A 92 9.58 14.65 -8.95
CA VAL A 92 10.36 15.63 -9.72
C VAL A 92 10.54 15.15 -11.16
N TYR A 93 10.65 13.86 -11.34
CA TYR A 93 10.76 13.26 -12.66
C TYR A 93 9.65 12.27 -12.95
#